data_79c18f3e0d5c7da1e437dec16ae41f59
#
_entry.id   79c18f3e0d5c7da1e437dec16ae41f59
#
_cell.length_a   1.000
_cell.length_b   1.000
_cell.length_c   1.000
_cell.angle_alpha   90.00
_cell.angle_beta   90.00
_cell.angle_gamma   90.00
#
_symmetry.space_group_name_H-M   'P 1'
#
loop_
_entity.id
_entity.type
_entity.pdbx_description
1 polymer ?
#
loop_
_entity_poly.entity_id
_entity_poly.type
_entity_poly.pdbx_seq_one_letter_code
_entity_poly.pdbx_strand_id
1 'polypeptide(L)'
;YMHLADENMASSIALGYHGHNNLMQALPAAQAMIHEKFDRDIIIDASVYGIGRGAGNLNLEIIAKYMNERCGKDYDISPMLDVNDAYIQDIYKTEQWGYSVPYYLTAKYNCNPNYAPFFTREVSLPSSKLQIVLENMNEDERVIFNKKHAMSAYDRVSKKKLAVGIATNGNWGNVETMLNTSRHGWTYSGAN
;
A
#
# COMPACT_ATOMS: atom_id res chain seq x y z
N TYR A 1 -17.48 -2.63 -10.62
CA TYR A 1 -16.67 -2.65 -11.85
C TYR A 1 -16.82 -3.97 -12.61
N MET A 2 -16.78 -5.15 -11.95
CA MET A 2 -16.85 -6.45 -12.62
C MET A 2 -18.16 -6.65 -13.39
N HIS A 3 -19.32 -6.37 -12.80
CA HIS A 3 -20.61 -6.42 -13.51
C HIS A 3 -20.65 -5.46 -14.70
N LEU A 4 -20.10 -4.26 -14.54
CA LEU A 4 -20.01 -3.30 -15.66
C LEU A 4 -19.15 -3.83 -16.81
N ALA A 5 -18.02 -4.51 -16.49
CA ALA A 5 -17.20 -5.15 -17.50
C ALA A 5 -17.93 -6.34 -18.14
N ASP A 6 -18.63 -7.15 -17.34
CA ASP A 6 -19.43 -8.28 -17.81
C ASP A 6 -20.51 -7.87 -18.80
N GLU A 7 -21.24 -6.80 -18.49
CA GLU A 7 -22.32 -6.25 -19.33
C GLU A 7 -21.83 -5.63 -20.64
N ASN A 8 -20.59 -5.11 -20.68
CA ASN A 8 -20.07 -4.34 -21.81
C ASN A 8 -19.02 -5.04 -22.65
N MET A 9 -18.56 -6.24 -22.25
CA MET A 9 -17.59 -7.03 -23.01
C MET A 9 -18.25 -8.21 -23.71
N ALA A 10 -17.68 -8.61 -24.86
CA ALA A 10 -18.14 -9.82 -25.55
C ALA A 10 -18.05 -11.06 -24.63
N SER A 11 -19.06 -11.93 -24.65
CA SER A 11 -19.14 -13.10 -23.77
C SER A 11 -18.02 -14.10 -23.95
N SER A 12 -17.31 -14.06 -25.10
CA SER A 12 -16.12 -14.89 -25.39
C SER A 12 -14.85 -14.40 -24.69
N ILE A 13 -14.87 -13.24 -24.02
CA ILE A 13 -13.72 -12.67 -23.31
C ILE A 13 -13.84 -13.03 -21.83
N ALA A 14 -12.82 -13.69 -21.27
CA ALA A 14 -12.76 -13.97 -19.85
C ALA A 14 -12.60 -12.70 -19.01
N LEU A 15 -13.12 -12.69 -17.78
CA LEU A 15 -12.87 -11.63 -16.81
C LEU A 15 -11.67 -11.98 -15.93
N GLY A 16 -10.68 -11.09 -15.89
CA GLY A 16 -9.49 -11.23 -15.05
C GLY A 16 -9.55 -10.35 -13.81
N TYR A 17 -9.16 -10.92 -12.67
CA TYR A 17 -8.91 -10.17 -11.43
C TYR A 17 -7.43 -10.14 -11.13
N HIS A 18 -6.88 -8.93 -11.03
CA HIS A 18 -5.53 -8.67 -10.54
C HIS A 18 -5.61 -7.72 -9.35
N GLY A 19 -5.17 -8.16 -8.18
CA GLY A 19 -5.28 -7.39 -6.94
C GLY A 19 -3.95 -7.24 -6.20
N HIS A 20 -3.59 -5.98 -5.90
CA HIS A 20 -2.53 -5.68 -4.94
C HIS A 20 -3.04 -5.75 -3.51
N ASN A 21 -2.17 -6.12 -2.57
CA ASN A 21 -2.58 -6.44 -1.20
C ASN A 21 -2.39 -5.28 -0.19
N ASN A 22 -2.47 -4.04 -0.65
CA ASN A 22 -2.20 -2.83 0.15
C ASN A 22 -3.03 -2.73 1.43
N LEU A 23 -4.30 -3.11 1.37
CA LEU A 23 -5.23 -3.13 2.51
C LEU A 23 -5.56 -4.57 2.95
N MET A 24 -4.76 -5.55 2.56
CA MET A 24 -5.00 -6.99 2.77
C MET A 24 -6.35 -7.47 2.19
N GLN A 25 -6.83 -6.82 1.13
CA GLN A 25 -8.12 -7.10 0.51
C GLN A 25 -8.01 -7.94 -0.77
N ALA A 26 -6.81 -8.32 -1.22
CA ALA A 26 -6.65 -9.10 -2.45
C ALA A 26 -7.37 -10.45 -2.36
N LEU A 27 -7.23 -11.19 -1.26
CA LEU A 27 -7.92 -12.46 -1.05
C LEU A 27 -9.45 -12.29 -0.92
N PRO A 28 -10.00 -11.44 -0.05
CA PRO A 28 -11.45 -11.24 0.03
C PRO A 28 -12.08 -10.82 -1.30
N ALA A 29 -11.42 -9.95 -2.06
CA ALA A 29 -11.92 -9.51 -3.35
C ALA A 29 -11.90 -10.64 -4.40
N ALA A 30 -10.84 -11.46 -4.43
CA ALA A 30 -10.78 -12.66 -5.28
C ALA A 30 -11.88 -13.67 -4.91
N GLN A 31 -12.10 -13.89 -3.61
CA GLN A 31 -13.17 -14.77 -3.12
C GLN A 31 -14.55 -14.25 -3.54
N ALA A 32 -14.80 -12.95 -3.39
CA ALA A 32 -16.06 -12.35 -3.83
C ALA A 32 -16.27 -12.56 -5.34
N MET A 33 -15.25 -12.35 -6.16
CA MET A 33 -15.32 -12.57 -7.59
C MET A 33 -15.60 -14.04 -7.96
N ILE A 34 -14.97 -15.00 -7.28
CA ILE A 34 -15.20 -16.43 -7.52
C ILE A 34 -16.65 -16.84 -7.21
N HIS A 35 -17.29 -16.16 -6.23
CA HIS A 35 -18.67 -16.46 -5.85
C HIS A 35 -19.72 -15.73 -6.68
N GLU A 36 -19.33 -14.70 -7.41
CA GLU A 36 -20.24 -14.06 -8.36
C GLU A 36 -20.58 -15.00 -9.53
N LYS A 37 -21.80 -14.85 -10.04
CA LYS A 37 -22.27 -15.62 -11.19
C LYS A 37 -22.05 -14.82 -12.46
N PHE A 38 -21.01 -15.17 -13.18
CA PHE A 38 -20.74 -14.65 -14.52
C PHE A 38 -20.94 -15.75 -15.55
N ASP A 39 -21.52 -15.41 -16.71
CA ASP A 39 -21.68 -16.34 -17.85
C ASP A 39 -20.41 -16.41 -18.72
N ARG A 40 -19.24 -16.38 -18.05
CA ARG A 40 -17.92 -16.45 -18.71
C ARG A 40 -16.85 -16.97 -17.78
N ASP A 41 -15.71 -17.32 -18.36
CA ASP A 41 -14.55 -17.75 -17.59
C ASP A 41 -13.99 -16.63 -16.73
N ILE A 42 -13.55 -17.00 -15.53
CA ILE A 42 -12.93 -16.10 -14.56
C ILE A 42 -11.46 -16.49 -14.41
N ILE A 43 -10.58 -15.50 -14.50
CA ILE A 43 -9.14 -15.64 -14.29
C ILE A 43 -8.77 -14.89 -13.02
N ILE A 44 -8.06 -15.54 -12.11
CA ILE A 44 -7.55 -14.93 -10.88
C ILE A 44 -6.02 -14.91 -10.94
N ASP A 45 -5.45 -13.72 -10.99
CA ASP A 45 -4.00 -13.54 -10.93
C ASP A 45 -3.50 -13.64 -9.49
N ALA A 46 -2.47 -14.44 -9.30
CA ALA A 46 -1.79 -14.57 -8.01
C ALA A 46 -0.31 -14.89 -8.22
N SER A 47 0.50 -14.72 -7.19
CA SER A 47 1.92 -15.03 -7.23
C SER A 47 2.37 -15.77 -5.97
N VAL A 48 3.38 -16.64 -6.10
CA VAL A 48 3.96 -17.38 -4.95
C VAL A 48 4.44 -16.36 -3.91
N TYR A 49 4.07 -16.59 -2.65
CA TYR A 49 4.37 -15.71 -1.53
C TYR A 49 3.92 -14.25 -1.77
N GLY A 50 2.98 -14.03 -2.69
CA GLY A 50 2.49 -12.70 -3.05
C GLY A 50 3.56 -11.78 -3.65
N ILE A 51 4.61 -12.32 -4.30
CA ILE A 51 5.68 -11.50 -4.89
C ILE A 51 5.11 -10.43 -5.82
N GLY A 52 5.48 -9.17 -5.55
CA GLY A 52 5.02 -8.02 -6.30
C GLY A 52 5.51 -6.73 -5.68
N ARG A 53 5.37 -5.62 -6.39
CA ARG A 53 5.78 -4.30 -5.87
C ARG A 53 4.95 -3.90 -4.64
N GLY A 54 5.60 -3.22 -3.73
CA GLY A 54 4.93 -2.61 -2.59
C GLY A 54 4.36 -3.63 -1.62
N ALA A 55 3.06 -3.63 -1.41
CA ALA A 55 2.39 -4.58 -0.54
C ALA A 55 2.19 -5.97 -1.18
N GLY A 56 2.74 -6.20 -2.35
CA GLY A 56 2.64 -7.46 -3.06
C GLY A 56 1.27 -7.70 -3.69
N ASN A 57 1.11 -8.90 -4.21
CA ASN A 57 -0.08 -9.40 -4.89
C ASN A 57 -0.86 -10.39 -4.01
N LEU A 58 -1.93 -10.94 -4.55
CA LEU A 58 -2.62 -12.10 -3.98
C LEU A 58 -1.66 -13.30 -3.89
N ASN A 59 -1.59 -13.93 -2.73
CA ASN A 59 -0.76 -15.12 -2.52
C ASN A 59 -1.36 -16.35 -3.22
N LEU A 60 -0.58 -16.95 -4.12
CA LEU A 60 -1.02 -18.09 -4.93
C LEU A 60 -1.35 -19.31 -4.07
N GLU A 61 -0.53 -19.64 -3.08
CA GLU A 61 -0.72 -20.76 -2.16
C GLU A 61 -2.01 -20.61 -1.35
N ILE A 62 -2.40 -19.39 -1.01
CA ILE A 62 -3.61 -19.13 -0.23
C ILE A 62 -4.86 -19.27 -1.09
N ILE A 63 -4.86 -18.69 -2.30
CA ILE A 63 -6.03 -18.81 -3.18
C ILE A 63 -6.18 -20.22 -3.74
N ALA A 64 -5.08 -20.93 -4.04
CA ALA A 64 -5.12 -22.33 -4.46
C ALA A 64 -5.75 -23.22 -3.37
N LYS A 65 -5.31 -23.07 -2.12
CA LYS A 65 -5.93 -23.75 -0.97
C LYS A 65 -7.43 -23.46 -0.89
N TYR A 66 -7.82 -22.19 -0.98
CA TYR A 66 -9.23 -21.81 -0.95
C TYR A 66 -10.03 -22.48 -2.08
N MET A 67 -9.51 -22.51 -3.30
CA MET A 67 -10.17 -23.12 -4.45
C MET A 67 -10.29 -24.65 -4.31
N ASN A 68 -9.29 -25.31 -3.73
CA ASN A 68 -9.36 -26.74 -3.42
C ASN A 68 -10.48 -27.01 -2.40
N GLU A 69 -10.55 -26.24 -1.31
CA GLU A 69 -11.51 -26.48 -0.22
C GLU A 69 -12.95 -26.04 -0.55
N ARG A 70 -13.13 -25.02 -1.38
CA ARG A 70 -14.43 -24.36 -1.58
C ARG A 70 -14.97 -24.47 -2.99
N CYS A 71 -14.11 -24.73 -3.97
CA CYS A 71 -14.50 -24.73 -5.39
C CYS A 71 -14.27 -26.10 -6.08
N GLY A 72 -13.96 -27.14 -5.31
CA GLY A 72 -13.77 -28.50 -5.84
C GLY A 72 -12.57 -28.62 -6.80
N LYS A 73 -11.56 -27.77 -6.64
CA LYS A 73 -10.30 -27.85 -7.38
C LYS A 73 -9.32 -28.77 -6.64
N ASP A 74 -8.26 -29.18 -7.33
CA ASP A 74 -7.22 -30.07 -6.79
C ASP A 74 -5.85 -29.55 -7.26
N TYR A 75 -5.52 -28.31 -6.89
CA TYR A 75 -4.21 -27.73 -7.19
C TYR A 75 -3.15 -28.30 -6.25
N ASP A 76 -2.06 -28.83 -6.81
CA ASP A 76 -0.90 -29.22 -6.03
C ASP A 76 -0.13 -27.96 -5.58
N ILE A 77 -0.01 -27.81 -4.27
CA ILE A 77 0.69 -26.67 -3.63
C ILE A 77 2.19 -26.95 -3.50
N SER A 78 2.63 -28.21 -3.55
CA SER A 78 4.03 -28.58 -3.32
C SER A 78 5.02 -27.86 -4.23
N PRO A 79 4.79 -27.73 -5.55
CA PRO A 79 5.70 -26.99 -6.43
C PRO A 79 5.80 -25.48 -6.07
N MET A 80 4.76 -24.91 -5.48
CA MET A 80 4.81 -23.50 -5.02
C MET A 80 5.75 -23.35 -3.83
N LEU A 81 5.78 -24.32 -2.91
CA LEU A 81 6.69 -24.35 -1.77
C LEU A 81 8.14 -24.51 -2.23
N ASP A 82 8.38 -25.41 -3.20
CA ASP A 82 9.72 -25.59 -3.79
C ASP A 82 10.23 -24.30 -4.44
N VAL A 83 9.39 -23.60 -5.21
CA VAL A 83 9.74 -22.32 -5.82
C VAL A 83 9.99 -21.26 -4.75
N ASN A 84 9.17 -21.24 -3.67
CA ASN A 84 9.37 -20.33 -2.57
C ASN A 84 10.77 -20.50 -1.94
N ASP A 85 11.15 -21.74 -1.64
CA ASP A 85 12.41 -22.03 -0.94
C ASP A 85 13.61 -21.84 -1.86
N ALA A 86 13.49 -22.22 -3.13
CA ALA A 86 14.60 -22.16 -4.09
C ALA A 86 14.92 -20.72 -4.56
N TYR A 87 13.92 -19.83 -4.64
CA TYR A 87 14.09 -18.54 -5.31
C TYR A 87 13.47 -17.36 -4.56
N ILE A 88 12.22 -17.50 -4.09
CA ILE A 88 11.45 -16.36 -3.61
C ILE A 88 12.04 -15.80 -2.31
N GLN A 89 12.48 -16.66 -1.40
CA GLN A 89 13.05 -16.25 -0.12
C GLN A 89 14.34 -15.43 -0.28
N ASP A 90 15.16 -15.74 -1.27
CA ASP A 90 16.39 -14.98 -1.53
C ASP A 90 16.08 -13.59 -2.13
N ILE A 91 15.10 -13.50 -3.02
CA ILE A 91 14.60 -12.22 -3.53
C ILE A 91 14.02 -11.39 -2.37
N TYR A 92 13.21 -12.02 -1.50
CA TYR A 92 12.58 -11.33 -0.37
C TYR A 92 13.58 -10.74 0.64
N LYS A 93 14.73 -11.38 0.84
CA LYS A 93 15.81 -10.85 1.69
C LYS A 93 16.38 -9.52 1.17
N THR A 94 16.39 -9.35 -0.14
CA THR A 94 16.93 -8.15 -0.79
C THR A 94 15.89 -7.08 -1.05
N GLU A 95 14.67 -7.47 -1.42
CA GLU A 95 13.57 -6.57 -1.70
C GLU A 95 12.27 -7.10 -1.11
N GLN A 96 11.93 -6.59 0.06
CA GLN A 96 10.75 -7.02 0.81
C GLN A 96 9.48 -6.40 0.24
N TRP A 97 8.45 -7.22 0.10
CA TRP A 97 7.07 -6.83 -0.19
C TRP A 97 6.15 -7.32 0.92
N GLY A 98 4.89 -6.94 0.83
CA GLY A 98 3.88 -7.34 1.79
C GLY A 98 3.31 -6.15 2.55
N TYR A 99 2.43 -6.44 3.49
CA TYR A 99 1.81 -5.41 4.31
C TYR A 99 2.85 -4.60 5.08
N SER A 100 2.73 -3.29 4.99
CA SER A 100 3.43 -2.37 5.88
C SER A 100 2.60 -1.11 6.12
N VAL A 101 2.83 -0.45 7.25
CA VAL A 101 2.12 0.79 7.59
C VAL A 101 2.29 1.88 6.52
N PRO A 102 3.47 2.09 5.90
CA PRO A 102 3.61 3.06 4.82
C PRO A 102 2.73 2.74 3.60
N TYR A 103 2.65 1.47 3.16
CA TYR A 103 1.77 1.09 2.05
C TYR A 103 0.29 1.18 2.41
N TYR A 104 -0.08 0.82 3.64
CA TYR A 104 -1.43 1.09 4.15
C TYR A 104 -1.78 2.57 4.06
N LEU A 105 -0.88 3.47 4.47
CA LEU A 105 -1.12 4.90 4.43
C LEU A 105 -1.27 5.43 3.00
N THR A 106 -0.45 4.98 2.05
CA THR A 106 -0.62 5.36 0.64
C THR A 106 -1.97 4.93 0.10
N ALA A 107 -2.43 3.71 0.42
CA ALA A 107 -3.75 3.23 0.02
C ALA A 107 -4.89 4.00 0.70
N LYS A 108 -4.78 4.26 2.01
CA LYS A 108 -5.77 5.04 2.78
C LYS A 108 -6.03 6.42 2.17
N TYR A 109 -4.99 7.08 1.66
CA TYR A 109 -5.09 8.42 1.09
C TYR A 109 -5.15 8.44 -0.44
N ASN A 110 -5.38 7.27 -1.08
CA ASN A 110 -5.42 7.10 -2.54
C ASN A 110 -4.16 7.65 -3.24
N CYS A 111 -3.01 7.49 -2.61
CA CYS A 111 -1.73 7.91 -3.14
C CYS A 111 -1.01 6.77 -3.85
N ASN A 112 -0.23 7.12 -4.87
CA ASN A 112 0.63 6.16 -5.56
C ASN A 112 1.54 5.44 -4.54
N PRO A 113 1.64 4.10 -4.56
CA PRO A 113 2.40 3.33 -3.57
C PRO A 113 3.89 3.66 -3.54
N ASN A 114 4.46 4.23 -4.60
CA ASN A 114 5.87 4.63 -4.63
C ASN A 114 6.20 5.79 -3.67
N TYR A 115 5.21 6.52 -3.16
CA TYR A 115 5.42 7.49 -2.09
C TYR A 115 5.86 6.82 -0.78
N ALA A 116 5.45 5.59 -0.51
CA ALA A 116 5.85 4.86 0.70
C ALA A 116 7.37 4.66 0.78
N PRO A 117 8.04 3.97 -0.16
CA PRO A 117 9.48 3.78 -0.11
C PRO A 117 10.26 5.10 -0.24
N PHE A 118 9.78 6.06 -1.02
CA PHE A 118 10.41 7.36 -1.12
C PHE A 118 10.50 8.05 0.25
N PHE A 119 9.40 8.20 0.94
CA PHE A 119 9.39 8.89 2.22
C PHE A 119 10.07 8.11 3.35
N THR A 120 9.99 6.78 3.34
CA THR A 120 10.58 5.96 4.41
C THR A 120 12.07 5.69 4.21
N ARG A 121 12.53 5.48 2.97
CA ARG A 121 13.93 5.13 2.68
C ARG A 121 14.79 6.34 2.31
N GLU A 122 14.30 7.22 1.40
CA GLU A 122 15.07 8.37 0.93
C GLU A 122 14.97 9.56 1.89
N VAL A 123 13.81 9.84 2.47
CA VAL A 123 13.58 10.97 3.39
C VAL A 123 13.63 10.55 4.87
N SER A 124 13.58 9.25 5.16
CA SER A 124 13.56 8.68 6.52
C SER A 124 12.43 9.21 7.40
N LEU A 125 11.23 9.36 6.81
CA LEU A 125 10.06 9.85 7.53
C LEU A 125 9.41 8.75 8.37
N PRO A 126 9.12 8.97 9.65
CA PRO A 126 8.31 8.06 10.44
C PRO A 126 6.85 8.05 9.96
N SER A 127 6.13 6.94 10.17
CA SER A 127 4.77 6.74 9.65
C SER A 127 3.77 7.83 10.06
N SER A 128 3.89 8.35 11.28
CA SER A 128 3.03 9.45 11.75
C SER A 128 3.20 10.75 10.94
N LYS A 129 4.43 11.04 10.52
CA LYS A 129 4.71 12.20 9.66
C LYS A 129 4.32 11.92 8.22
N LEU A 130 4.58 10.70 7.72
CA LEU A 130 4.13 10.25 6.42
C LEU A 130 2.61 10.43 6.27
N GLN A 131 1.84 10.03 7.27
CA GLN A 131 0.39 10.23 7.28
C GLN A 131 0.02 11.69 7.02
N ILE A 132 0.61 12.63 7.76
CA ILE A 132 0.32 14.08 7.62
C ILE A 132 0.67 14.58 6.23
N VAL A 133 1.80 14.14 5.66
CA VAL A 133 2.21 14.55 4.31
C VAL A 133 1.22 14.05 3.26
N LEU A 134 0.88 12.76 3.29
CA LEU A 134 -0.04 12.15 2.32
C LEU A 134 -1.46 12.75 2.41
N GLU A 135 -1.92 13.04 3.62
CA GLU A 135 -3.22 13.69 3.86
C GLU A 135 -3.28 15.10 3.23
N ASN A 136 -2.17 15.84 3.23
CA ASN A 136 -2.07 17.18 2.68
C ASN A 136 -1.60 17.24 1.22
N MET A 137 -1.49 16.11 0.52
CA MET A 137 -1.28 16.08 -0.93
C MET A 137 -2.58 16.44 -1.67
N ASN A 138 -2.47 17.23 -2.73
CA ASN A 138 -3.58 17.51 -3.64
C ASN A 138 -3.93 16.25 -4.45
N GLU A 139 -5.12 16.16 -5.00
CA GLU A 139 -5.60 14.98 -5.74
C GLU A 139 -4.69 14.63 -6.91
N ASP A 140 -4.29 15.58 -7.72
CA ASP A 140 -3.40 15.41 -8.89
C ASP A 140 -2.00 14.92 -8.47
N GLU A 141 -1.51 15.33 -7.29
CA GLU A 141 -0.22 14.91 -6.75
C GLU A 141 -0.23 13.44 -6.32
N ARG A 142 -1.39 12.89 -5.98
CA ARG A 142 -1.53 11.52 -5.44
C ARG A 142 -1.42 10.44 -6.51
N VAL A 143 -1.94 10.68 -7.71
CA VAL A 143 -2.14 9.65 -8.74
C VAL A 143 -0.82 9.15 -9.33
N ILE A 144 0.05 10.08 -9.74
CA ILE A 144 1.34 9.78 -10.36
C ILE A 144 2.46 10.15 -9.40
N PHE A 145 3.33 9.16 -9.10
CA PHE A 145 4.49 9.43 -8.27
C PHE A 145 5.43 10.45 -8.92
N ASN A 146 5.74 11.50 -8.17
CA ASN A 146 6.69 12.52 -8.57
C ASN A 146 7.44 13.05 -7.33
N LYS A 147 8.77 12.97 -7.35
CA LYS A 147 9.62 13.44 -6.24
C LYS A 147 9.44 14.93 -5.93
N LYS A 148 9.17 15.78 -6.93
CA LYS A 148 8.91 17.20 -6.70
C LYS A 148 7.59 17.42 -5.97
N HIS A 149 6.53 16.70 -6.34
CA HIS A 149 5.25 16.72 -5.63
C HIS A 149 5.40 16.23 -4.19
N ALA A 150 6.14 15.14 -4.00
CA ALA A 150 6.44 14.60 -2.66
C ALA A 150 7.10 15.64 -1.77
N MET A 151 8.18 16.26 -2.25
CA MET A 151 8.91 17.27 -1.48
C MET A 151 8.09 18.55 -1.27
N SER A 152 7.31 18.97 -2.26
CA SER A 152 6.39 20.12 -2.11
C SER A 152 5.36 19.88 -1.00
N ALA A 153 4.75 18.69 -0.98
CA ALA A 153 3.82 18.32 0.09
C ALA A 153 4.49 18.27 1.46
N TYR A 154 5.68 17.72 1.54
CA TYR A 154 6.48 17.71 2.77
C TYR A 154 6.81 19.12 3.27
N ASP A 155 7.23 20.03 2.39
CA ASP A 155 7.56 21.41 2.71
C ASP A 155 6.33 22.21 3.21
N ARG A 156 5.15 22.00 2.59
CA ARG A 156 3.89 22.64 3.03
C ARG A 156 3.57 22.29 4.48
N VAL A 157 3.73 21.03 4.85
CA VAL A 157 3.46 20.56 6.22
C VAL A 157 4.52 21.09 7.21
N SER A 158 5.80 21.04 6.84
CA SER A 158 6.90 21.50 7.67
C SER A 158 6.84 23.00 7.94
N LYS A 159 6.57 23.81 6.90
CA LYS A 159 6.45 25.28 7.01
C LYS A 159 5.23 25.70 7.82
N LYS A 160 4.08 25.04 7.65
CA LYS A 160 2.85 25.34 8.40
C LYS A 160 3.04 25.18 9.91
N LYS A 161 3.82 24.18 10.34
CA LYS A 161 4.14 23.97 11.76
C LYS A 161 5.06 25.04 12.33
N LEU A 162 6.03 25.51 11.57
CA LEU A 162 6.90 26.60 11.99
C LEU A 162 6.09 27.88 12.22
N ALA A 163 5.18 28.21 11.29
CA ALA A 163 4.33 29.38 11.39
C ALA A 163 3.38 29.35 12.61
N VAL A 164 2.80 28.22 12.93
CA VAL A 164 1.91 28.04 14.10
C VAL A 164 2.70 28.16 15.41
N GLY A 165 3.90 27.58 15.48
CA GLY A 165 4.77 27.69 16.66
C GLY A 165 5.17 29.14 16.96
N ILE A 166 5.50 29.90 15.93
CA ILE A 166 5.88 31.34 16.09
C ILE A 166 4.67 32.21 16.51
N ALA A 167 3.50 31.94 15.94
CA ALA A 167 2.30 32.73 16.22
C ALA A 167 1.73 32.52 17.63
N THR A 168 1.91 31.34 18.24
CA THR A 168 1.27 31.02 19.52
C THR A 168 2.11 31.34 20.76
N ASN A 169 3.44 31.38 20.66
CA ASN A 169 4.27 31.42 21.87
C ASN A 169 5.12 32.68 22.08
N GLY A 170 5.28 33.56 21.10
CA GLY A 170 6.03 34.84 21.27
C GLY A 170 7.43 34.73 21.91
N ASN A 171 7.88 33.50 22.24
CA ASN A 171 9.12 33.25 22.97
C ASN A 171 10.06 32.42 22.09
N TRP A 172 11.08 33.03 21.57
CA TRP A 172 12.08 32.46 20.67
C TRP A 172 12.83 31.24 21.24
N GLY A 173 12.97 31.13 22.56
CA GLY A 173 13.58 29.98 23.21
C GLY A 173 12.84 28.69 22.97
N ASN A 174 11.51 28.70 22.77
CA ASN A 174 10.71 27.55 22.47
C ASN A 174 10.81 27.10 21.00
N VAL A 175 11.14 28.02 20.08
CA VAL A 175 11.34 27.69 18.66
C VAL A 175 12.60 26.86 18.46
N GLU A 176 13.67 27.17 19.16
CA GLU A 176 14.92 26.43 19.15
C GLU A 176 14.74 25.02 19.75
N THR A 177 14.01 24.91 20.84
CA THR A 177 13.65 23.64 21.45
C THR A 177 12.77 22.79 20.50
N MET A 178 11.79 23.36 19.80
CA MET A 178 10.98 22.68 18.80
C MET A 178 11.79 22.23 17.57
N LEU A 179 12.76 23.02 17.13
CA LEU A 179 13.66 22.65 16.02
C LEU A 179 14.62 21.54 16.41
N ASN A 180 15.10 21.52 17.65
CA ASN A 180 15.98 20.46 18.16
C ASN A 180 15.24 19.16 18.49
N THR A 181 13.99 19.22 18.94
CA THR A 181 13.15 18.01 19.13
C THR A 181 12.68 17.42 17.80
N SER A 182 12.74 18.14 16.69
CA SER A 182 12.46 17.60 15.36
C SER A 182 13.49 16.54 14.91
N ARG A 183 14.66 16.47 15.56
CA ARG A 183 15.65 15.40 15.35
C ARG A 183 15.31 14.09 16.11
N HIS A 184 14.43 14.14 17.12
CA HIS A 184 14.10 13.00 17.99
C HIS A 184 12.59 12.84 18.22
N GLY A 185 11.82 12.69 17.19
CA GLY A 185 10.41 12.32 17.33
C GLY A 185 9.55 13.33 18.09
N TRP A 186 8.32 13.47 17.68
CA TRP A 186 7.31 14.28 18.33
C TRP A 186 6.91 13.65 19.66
N THR A 187 7.20 14.30 20.76
CA THR A 187 6.52 13.99 22.03
C THR A 187 5.16 14.68 22.00
N TYR A 188 4.10 13.88 22.10
CA TYR A 188 2.76 14.36 22.38
C TYR A 188 2.74 14.80 23.84
N SER A 189 2.86 16.09 24.12
CA SER A 189 2.46 16.61 25.42
C SER A 189 0.96 16.80 25.37
N GLY A 190 0.23 15.78 25.86
CA GLY A 190 -1.19 15.93 26.16
C GLY A 190 -1.35 17.10 27.13
N ALA A 191 -2.13 18.09 26.75
CA ALA A 191 -2.61 19.10 27.67
C ALA A 191 -3.62 18.45 28.62
N ASN A 192 -3.40 18.63 29.91
CA ASN A 192 -4.44 18.51 30.91
C ASN A 192 -5.47 19.63 30.74
#